data_d472a48a53dc5e9cc8ca28799babb06e
#
_entry.id   d472a48a53dc5e9cc8ca28799babb06e
#
_cell.length_a   1.000
_cell.length_b   1.000
_cell.length_c   1.000
_cell.angle_alpha   90.00
_cell.angle_beta   90.00
_cell.angle_gamma   90.00
#
_symmetry.space_group_name_H-M   'P 1'
#
loop_
_entity.id
_entity.type
_entity.pdbx_description
1 polymer ?
#
loop_
_entity_poly.entity_id
_entity_poly.type
_entity_poly.pdbx_seq_one_letter_code
_entity_poly.pdbx_strand_id
1 'polypeptide(L)'
;PIQRGGMLTPEAYKALISYGDGYSLCDNCLKGRIDKIENPPVSDFLEDMAKFLEIDNVTPTAAARESKRLVMEILSKKYPERNIVIVDSLAHYTSYIAIETNNLRVKEVPNSGKPEFRIDPQDYERTIENVIKETGNLPILVLLTHVDYKYGNVNDPKPIGEICKKFQVPFLLNAAYSGGVLPISCKEWMVDFVACSGHKSMSASGPIGLLGFSSEFYKDVMKHSSIKGNLTSKSFTNKICIFMGCPPVYGAPLITLMASFPSVVKRTQKKRVEEELKKVNYVLERINHIKGFEILGKQPKLHPLVNLNTPAFKEVAESHPRRGFFLREEFKERGIIGMLPGISTELKFNTYQLSWSQIKHFTSAILSICDKYNIT
;
A
#
# COMPACT_ATOMS: atom_id res chain seq x y z
N PRO A 1 18.58 3.32 5.26
CA PRO A 1 17.92 3.54 3.97
C PRO A 1 16.76 4.51 4.10
N ILE A 2 16.64 5.45 3.13
CA ILE A 2 15.65 6.53 3.17
C ILE A 2 14.45 6.33 2.24
N GLN A 3 14.44 5.26 1.47
CA GLN A 3 13.33 4.89 0.59
C GLN A 3 13.04 3.39 0.69
N ARG A 4 12.61 2.91 1.83
CA ARG A 4 12.27 1.49 1.97
C ARG A 4 10.89 1.31 2.62
N GLY A 5 10.33 0.12 2.40
CA GLY A 5 9.20 -0.37 3.17
C GLY A 5 9.59 -0.63 4.63
N GLY A 6 8.72 -1.27 5.38
CA GLY A 6 8.97 -1.60 6.77
C GLY A 6 10.22 -2.47 6.98
N MET A 7 10.82 -2.31 8.13
CA MET A 7 11.83 -3.25 8.63
C MET A 7 11.14 -4.33 9.45
N LEU A 8 11.69 -5.53 9.48
CA LEU A 8 11.23 -6.56 10.40
C LEU A 8 11.36 -6.06 11.84
N THR A 9 10.34 -6.32 12.64
CA THR A 9 10.49 -6.17 14.08
C THR A 9 11.41 -7.27 14.63
N PRO A 10 12.01 -7.11 15.83
CA PRO A 10 12.78 -8.19 16.44
C PRO A 10 12.00 -9.51 16.55
N GLU A 11 10.71 -9.43 16.85
CA GLU A 11 9.81 -10.58 16.95
C GLU A 11 9.59 -11.24 15.59
N ALA A 12 9.36 -10.44 14.54
CA ALA A 12 9.23 -10.95 13.16
C ALA A 12 10.53 -11.57 12.67
N TYR A 13 11.67 -10.98 13.00
CA TYR A 13 12.99 -11.54 12.66
C TYR A 13 13.22 -12.90 13.33
N LYS A 14 12.90 -13.02 14.62
CA LYS A 14 12.97 -14.28 15.35
C LYS A 14 12.02 -15.32 14.76
N ALA A 15 10.80 -14.94 14.44
CA ALA A 15 9.81 -15.82 13.84
C ALA A 15 10.28 -16.31 12.44
N LEU A 16 10.88 -15.44 11.64
CA LEU A 16 11.43 -15.82 10.33
C LEU A 16 12.50 -16.90 10.44
N ILE A 17 13.43 -16.78 11.40
CA ILE A 17 14.47 -17.79 11.62
C ILE A 17 13.86 -19.11 12.10
N SER A 18 12.85 -19.06 12.96
CA SER A 18 12.22 -20.25 13.53
C SER A 18 11.32 -20.99 12.54
N TYR A 19 10.76 -20.31 11.54
CA TYR A 19 9.76 -20.84 10.60
C TYR A 19 10.14 -20.60 9.13
N GLY A 20 11.44 -20.41 8.85
CA GLY A 20 11.94 -20.13 7.50
C GLY A 20 11.89 -21.32 6.53
N ASP A 21 11.72 -22.53 7.06
CA ASP A 21 11.74 -23.76 6.28
C ASP A 21 10.40 -23.98 5.58
N GLY A 22 10.27 -23.52 4.39
CA GLY A 22 9.29 -23.81 3.34
C GLY A 22 7.93 -24.43 3.65
N TYR A 23 7.38 -24.25 4.86
CA TYR A 23 6.05 -24.77 5.15
C TYR A 23 4.96 -23.83 4.61
N SER A 24 3.80 -24.39 4.31
CA SER A 24 2.61 -23.66 3.86
C SER A 24 1.44 -23.88 4.81
N LEU A 25 0.52 -22.91 4.84
CA LEU A 25 -0.75 -23.05 5.54
C LEU A 25 -1.81 -23.63 4.60
N CYS A 26 -2.81 -24.27 5.16
CA CYS A 26 -4.01 -24.68 4.44
C CYS A 26 -5.11 -23.60 4.62
N ASP A 27 -5.63 -23.05 3.51
CA ASP A 27 -6.72 -22.04 3.56
C ASP A 27 -8.01 -22.62 4.12
N ASN A 28 -8.24 -23.91 4.03
CA ASN A 28 -9.45 -24.53 4.52
C ASN A 28 -9.50 -24.59 6.05
N CYS A 29 -8.38 -24.87 6.70
CA CYS A 29 -8.30 -24.98 8.17
C CYS A 29 -7.45 -23.91 8.82
N LEU A 30 -6.76 -23.07 8.05
CA LEU A 30 -5.81 -22.04 8.51
C LEU A 30 -4.77 -22.57 9.51
N LYS A 31 -4.40 -23.84 9.37
CA LYS A 31 -3.39 -24.52 10.18
C LYS A 31 -2.17 -24.85 9.32
N GLY A 32 -1.01 -24.87 9.94
CA GLY A 32 0.21 -25.36 9.28
C GLY A 32 0.08 -26.82 8.89
N ARG A 33 0.66 -27.19 7.74
CA ARG A 33 0.76 -28.61 7.33
C ARG A 33 1.63 -29.43 8.25
N ILE A 34 2.56 -28.79 8.93
CA ILE A 34 3.38 -29.38 9.98
C ILE A 34 2.77 -28.82 11.27
N ASP A 35 2.31 -29.67 12.14
CA ASP A 35 1.61 -29.40 13.41
C ASP A 35 2.40 -28.51 14.41
N LYS A 36 3.18 -27.55 13.91
CA LYS A 36 4.05 -26.68 14.69
C LYS A 36 3.47 -25.29 14.97
N ILE A 37 2.29 -24.95 14.40
CA ILE A 37 1.70 -23.64 14.57
C ILE A 37 0.30 -23.79 15.15
N GLU A 38 0.25 -24.20 16.38
CA GLU A 38 -1.00 -24.21 17.13
C GLU A 38 -1.25 -22.89 17.87
N ASN A 39 -0.22 -22.08 18.08
CA ASN A 39 -0.32 -20.83 18.83
C ASN A 39 0.60 -19.73 18.28
N PRO A 40 0.05 -18.53 17.97
CA PRO A 40 -1.38 -18.24 17.90
C PRO A 40 -2.02 -18.87 16.65
N PRO A 41 -3.29 -19.31 16.71
CA PRO A 41 -4.00 -19.79 15.54
C PRO A 41 -4.14 -18.67 14.50
N VAL A 42 -3.92 -19.00 13.22
CA VAL A 42 -3.97 -18.02 12.12
C VAL A 42 -5.37 -17.38 12.00
N SER A 43 -6.43 -18.15 12.25
CA SER A 43 -7.79 -17.66 12.27
C SER A 43 -7.99 -16.48 13.22
N ASP A 44 -7.51 -16.61 14.46
CA ASP A 44 -7.64 -15.56 15.47
C ASP A 44 -6.87 -14.30 15.07
N PHE A 45 -5.68 -14.48 14.48
CA PHE A 45 -4.93 -13.36 13.92
C PHE A 45 -5.67 -12.65 12.79
N LEU A 46 -6.34 -13.38 11.90
CA LEU A 46 -7.11 -12.77 10.81
C LEU A 46 -8.34 -12.03 11.34
N GLU A 47 -8.99 -12.55 12.40
CA GLU A 47 -10.06 -11.84 13.09
C GLU A 47 -9.56 -10.55 13.75
N ASP A 48 -8.40 -10.59 14.42
CA ASP A 48 -7.80 -9.40 15.02
C ASP A 48 -7.36 -8.39 13.96
N MET A 49 -6.88 -8.85 12.82
CA MET A 49 -6.57 -8.00 11.68
C MET A 49 -7.84 -7.37 11.08
N ALA A 50 -8.95 -8.10 11.02
CA ALA A 50 -10.26 -7.57 10.59
C ALA A 50 -10.73 -6.46 11.54
N LYS A 51 -10.63 -6.67 12.85
CA LYS A 51 -10.92 -5.65 13.88
C LYS A 51 -10.00 -4.42 13.72
N PHE A 52 -8.70 -4.64 13.46
CA PHE A 52 -7.72 -3.57 13.28
C PHE A 52 -7.98 -2.69 12.06
N LEU A 53 -8.51 -3.26 10.98
CA LEU A 53 -8.89 -2.56 9.77
C LEU A 53 -10.36 -2.08 9.80
N GLU A 54 -11.11 -2.44 10.84
CA GLU A 54 -12.55 -2.23 10.95
C GLU A 54 -13.31 -2.72 9.71
N ILE A 55 -13.05 -3.97 9.30
CA ILE A 55 -13.71 -4.66 8.21
C ILE A 55 -14.16 -6.05 8.66
N ASP A 56 -15.15 -6.65 7.96
CA ASP A 56 -15.75 -7.90 8.45
C ASP A 56 -14.83 -9.11 8.31
N ASN A 57 -14.05 -9.18 7.23
CA ASN A 57 -13.25 -10.37 6.92
C ASN A 57 -11.88 -9.95 6.38
N VAL A 58 -10.85 -10.76 6.65
CA VAL A 58 -9.51 -10.59 6.08
C VAL A 58 -8.96 -11.94 5.64
N THR A 59 -8.30 -11.96 4.51
CA THR A 59 -7.54 -13.12 4.01
C THR A 59 -6.16 -12.69 3.54
N PRO A 60 -5.11 -13.52 3.73
CA PRO A 60 -3.79 -13.23 3.20
C PRO A 60 -3.74 -13.44 1.68
N THR A 61 -2.89 -12.68 1.02
CA THR A 61 -2.61 -12.77 -0.42
C THR A 61 -1.11 -12.67 -0.67
N ALA A 62 -0.65 -12.94 -1.89
CA ALA A 62 0.76 -12.82 -2.24
C ALA A 62 1.32 -11.39 -2.07
N ALA A 63 0.50 -10.39 -2.30
CA ALA A 63 0.85 -8.98 -2.14
C ALA A 63 -0.40 -8.12 -2.31
N ALA A 64 -0.36 -6.83 -1.91
CA ALA A 64 -1.45 -5.89 -2.18
C ALA A 64 -1.82 -5.78 -3.68
N ARG A 65 -0.86 -6.00 -4.59
CA ARG A 65 -1.15 -6.06 -6.04
C ARG A 65 -2.07 -7.23 -6.38
N GLU A 66 -1.85 -8.36 -5.74
CA GLU A 66 -2.66 -9.56 -5.93
C GLU A 66 -4.06 -9.37 -5.35
N SER A 67 -4.18 -8.77 -4.18
CA SER A 67 -5.48 -8.40 -3.60
C SER A 67 -6.32 -7.59 -4.60
N LYS A 68 -5.73 -6.57 -5.23
CA LYS A 68 -6.43 -5.76 -6.24
C LYS A 68 -6.83 -6.56 -7.47
N ARG A 69 -5.93 -7.41 -7.98
CA ARG A 69 -6.20 -8.28 -9.13
C ARG A 69 -7.37 -9.23 -8.85
N LEU A 70 -7.36 -9.86 -7.67
CA LEU A 70 -8.42 -10.78 -7.23
C LEU A 70 -9.77 -10.08 -7.10
N VAL A 71 -9.83 -8.89 -6.50
CA VAL A 71 -11.08 -8.11 -6.41
C VAL A 71 -11.65 -7.85 -7.80
N MET A 72 -10.81 -7.42 -8.75
CA MET A 72 -11.25 -7.17 -10.13
C MET A 72 -11.72 -8.45 -10.83
N GLU A 73 -11.03 -9.57 -10.64
CA GLU A 73 -11.43 -10.88 -11.17
C GLU A 73 -12.78 -11.34 -10.61
N ILE A 74 -12.96 -11.21 -9.29
CA ILE A 74 -14.19 -11.58 -8.59
C ILE A 74 -15.37 -10.75 -9.09
N LEU A 75 -15.18 -9.42 -9.16
CA LEU A 75 -16.23 -8.50 -9.59
C LEU A 75 -16.57 -8.67 -11.08
N SER A 76 -15.59 -8.99 -11.94
CA SER A 76 -15.84 -9.28 -13.36
C SER A 76 -16.73 -10.51 -13.56
N LYS A 77 -16.63 -11.49 -12.66
CA LYS A 77 -17.51 -12.67 -12.68
C LYS A 77 -18.88 -12.40 -12.05
N LYS A 78 -18.96 -11.47 -11.11
CA LYS A 78 -20.21 -11.05 -10.46
C LYS A 78 -21.04 -10.11 -11.32
N TYR A 79 -20.39 -9.19 -12.03
CA TYR A 79 -20.99 -8.13 -12.86
C TYR A 79 -20.44 -8.16 -14.29
N PRO A 80 -20.75 -9.19 -15.09
CA PRO A 80 -20.14 -9.37 -16.40
C PRO A 80 -20.46 -8.24 -17.41
N GLU A 81 -21.51 -7.48 -17.15
CA GLU A 81 -21.95 -6.32 -17.96
C GLU A 81 -21.12 -5.06 -17.67
N ARG A 82 -20.38 -5.01 -16.55
CA ARG A 82 -19.58 -3.85 -16.12
C ARG A 82 -18.12 -4.10 -16.43
N ASN A 83 -17.47 -3.18 -17.09
CA ASN A 83 -16.08 -3.36 -17.51
C ASN A 83 -15.16 -2.15 -17.26
N ILE A 84 -15.63 -1.13 -16.53
CA ILE A 84 -14.84 0.07 -16.25
C ILE A 84 -14.51 0.15 -14.76
N VAL A 85 -13.22 0.30 -14.47
CA VAL A 85 -12.68 0.64 -13.14
C VAL A 85 -12.37 2.13 -13.11
N ILE A 86 -12.86 2.83 -12.10
CA ILE A 86 -12.49 4.22 -11.84
C ILE A 86 -11.34 4.21 -10.83
N VAL A 87 -10.26 4.94 -11.14
CA VAL A 87 -9.03 4.97 -10.34
C VAL A 87 -8.46 6.39 -10.30
N ASP A 88 -7.86 6.79 -9.18
CA ASP A 88 -7.15 8.06 -9.10
C ASP A 88 -5.87 8.07 -9.95
N SER A 89 -5.54 9.21 -10.54
CA SER A 89 -4.35 9.40 -11.40
C SER A 89 -3.00 9.29 -10.64
N LEU A 90 -3.02 9.18 -9.32
CA LEU A 90 -1.84 8.92 -8.47
C LEU A 90 -1.70 7.44 -8.11
N ALA A 91 -2.59 6.59 -8.61
CA ALA A 91 -2.56 5.18 -8.33
C ALA A 91 -1.26 4.54 -8.82
N HIS A 92 -0.80 3.57 -8.06
CA HIS A 92 0.40 2.81 -8.41
C HIS A 92 0.16 1.98 -9.70
N TYR A 93 1.16 1.89 -10.57
CA TYR A 93 1.08 1.17 -11.86
C TYR A 93 0.48 -0.24 -11.74
N THR A 94 0.65 -0.92 -10.60
CA THR A 94 0.07 -2.25 -10.36
C THR A 94 -1.46 -2.25 -10.33
N SER A 95 -2.13 -1.11 -10.18
CA SER A 95 -3.58 -1.01 -10.32
C SER A 95 -3.99 -1.08 -11.79
N TYR A 96 -3.25 -0.41 -12.66
CA TYR A 96 -3.46 -0.45 -14.12
C TYR A 96 -3.20 -1.84 -14.69
N ILE A 97 -2.10 -2.49 -14.26
CA ILE A 97 -1.80 -3.87 -14.67
C ILE A 97 -2.89 -4.85 -14.18
N ALA A 98 -3.44 -4.65 -12.99
CA ALA A 98 -4.56 -5.46 -12.51
C ALA A 98 -5.83 -5.26 -13.35
N ILE A 99 -6.10 -4.03 -13.81
CA ILE A 99 -7.21 -3.71 -14.73
C ILE A 99 -6.99 -4.42 -16.07
N GLU A 100 -5.81 -4.27 -16.67
CA GLU A 100 -5.46 -4.85 -17.96
C GLU A 100 -5.52 -6.39 -17.95
N THR A 101 -4.96 -7.03 -16.91
CA THR A 101 -4.95 -8.51 -16.78
C THR A 101 -6.34 -9.11 -16.57
N ASN A 102 -7.32 -8.31 -16.19
CA ASN A 102 -8.72 -8.71 -16.07
C ASN A 102 -9.57 -8.28 -17.28
N ASN A 103 -8.96 -7.81 -18.37
CA ASN A 103 -9.64 -7.30 -19.57
C ASN A 103 -10.65 -6.18 -19.27
N LEU A 104 -10.36 -5.37 -18.28
CA LEU A 104 -11.15 -4.22 -17.87
C LEU A 104 -10.60 -2.93 -18.50
N ARG A 105 -11.42 -1.90 -18.53
CA ARG A 105 -11.07 -0.56 -18.99
C ARG A 105 -10.88 0.37 -17.79
N VAL A 106 -10.06 1.39 -17.96
CA VAL A 106 -9.79 2.38 -16.92
C VAL A 106 -10.43 3.72 -17.25
N LYS A 107 -10.97 4.39 -16.24
CA LYS A 107 -11.24 5.84 -16.23
C LYS A 107 -10.48 6.44 -15.06
N GLU A 108 -9.69 7.47 -15.33
CA GLU A 108 -8.92 8.17 -14.30
C GLU A 108 -9.68 9.36 -13.73
N VAL A 109 -9.58 9.51 -12.41
CA VAL A 109 -9.92 10.75 -11.71
C VAL A 109 -8.67 11.63 -11.70
N PRO A 110 -8.70 12.85 -12.25
CA PRO A 110 -7.54 13.71 -12.33
C PRO A 110 -7.08 14.20 -10.93
N ASN A 111 -5.84 14.61 -10.84
CA ASN A 111 -5.35 15.39 -9.71
C ASN A 111 -5.20 16.87 -10.09
N SER A 112 -5.06 17.75 -9.08
CA SER A 112 -4.96 19.20 -9.26
C SER A 112 -3.68 19.69 -9.96
N GLY A 113 -2.75 18.79 -10.26
CA GLY A 113 -1.42 19.17 -10.75
C GLY A 113 -0.52 19.76 -9.66
N LYS A 114 0.67 20.21 -10.10
CA LYS A 114 1.72 20.78 -9.24
C LYS A 114 1.23 22.07 -8.54
N PRO A 115 1.63 22.36 -7.29
CA PRO A 115 2.53 21.52 -6.47
C PRO A 115 1.81 20.46 -5.63
N GLU A 116 0.50 20.54 -5.47
CA GLU A 116 -0.24 19.81 -4.45
C GLU A 116 -0.67 18.40 -4.86
N PHE A 117 -0.99 18.19 -6.15
CA PHE A 117 -1.45 16.90 -6.68
C PHE A 117 -2.62 16.31 -5.87
N ARG A 118 -3.61 17.13 -5.54
CA ARG A 118 -4.80 16.70 -4.79
C ARG A 118 -5.78 15.96 -5.67
N ILE A 119 -6.41 14.95 -5.11
CA ILE A 119 -7.61 14.31 -5.69
C ILE A 119 -8.85 14.94 -5.06
N ASP A 120 -9.76 15.39 -5.89
CA ASP A 120 -11.05 15.93 -5.45
C ASP A 120 -12.10 14.80 -5.43
N PRO A 121 -12.76 14.54 -4.30
CA PRO A 121 -13.84 13.56 -4.23
C PRO A 121 -14.97 13.80 -5.23
N GLN A 122 -15.29 15.05 -5.56
CA GLN A 122 -16.34 15.38 -6.54
C GLN A 122 -15.98 14.91 -7.95
N ASP A 123 -14.70 14.78 -8.29
CA ASP A 123 -14.28 14.23 -9.57
C ASP A 123 -14.59 12.73 -9.69
N TYR A 124 -14.63 11.99 -8.57
CA TYR A 124 -15.13 10.61 -8.59
C TYR A 124 -16.60 10.56 -8.94
N GLU A 125 -17.43 11.41 -8.33
CA GLU A 125 -18.86 11.48 -8.63
C GLU A 125 -19.10 11.80 -10.11
N ARG A 126 -18.48 12.86 -10.63
CA ARG A 126 -18.54 13.24 -12.05
C ARG A 126 -18.08 12.10 -12.98
N THR A 127 -17.03 11.38 -12.58
CA THR A 127 -16.50 10.28 -13.39
C THR A 127 -17.48 9.09 -13.42
N ILE A 128 -18.15 8.77 -12.30
CA ILE A 128 -19.20 7.73 -12.24
C ILE A 128 -20.35 8.12 -13.18
N GLU A 129 -20.86 9.35 -13.08
CA GLU A 129 -21.95 9.84 -13.92
C GLU A 129 -21.59 9.79 -15.42
N ASN A 130 -20.36 10.17 -15.77
CA ASN A 130 -19.87 10.08 -17.14
C ASN A 130 -19.80 8.63 -17.64
N VAL A 131 -19.35 7.68 -16.82
CA VAL A 131 -19.33 6.26 -17.18
C VAL A 131 -20.75 5.74 -17.44
N ILE A 132 -21.71 6.10 -16.58
CA ILE A 132 -23.11 5.71 -16.76
C ILE A 132 -23.66 6.29 -18.06
N LYS A 133 -23.41 7.57 -18.35
CA LYS A 133 -23.86 8.24 -19.57
C LYS A 133 -23.25 7.62 -20.84
N GLU A 134 -21.96 7.25 -20.79
CA GLU A 134 -21.23 6.68 -21.92
C GLU A 134 -21.61 5.22 -22.22
N THR A 135 -21.93 4.43 -21.18
CA THR A 135 -22.07 2.97 -21.33
C THR A 135 -23.43 2.43 -20.99
N GLY A 136 -24.31 3.20 -20.35
CA GLY A 136 -25.56 2.73 -19.77
C GLY A 136 -25.38 1.84 -18.53
N ASN A 137 -24.15 1.57 -18.09
CA ASN A 137 -23.84 0.68 -16.97
C ASN A 137 -23.08 1.44 -15.88
N LEU A 138 -23.19 0.95 -14.65
CA LEU A 138 -22.33 1.38 -13.54
C LEU A 138 -20.88 0.95 -13.77
N PRO A 139 -19.86 1.69 -13.26
CA PRO A 139 -18.52 1.15 -13.18
C PRO A 139 -18.51 -0.12 -12.31
N ILE A 140 -17.55 -1.01 -12.60
CA ILE A 140 -17.43 -2.27 -11.84
C ILE A 140 -16.83 -2.05 -10.47
N LEU A 141 -15.96 -1.04 -10.34
CA LEU A 141 -15.19 -0.76 -9.14
C LEU A 141 -14.72 0.70 -9.14
N VAL A 142 -14.76 1.31 -7.97
CA VAL A 142 -14.00 2.54 -7.64
C VAL A 142 -12.81 2.15 -6.80
N LEU A 143 -11.61 2.60 -7.18
CA LEU A 143 -10.37 2.39 -6.44
C LEU A 143 -9.80 3.74 -6.00
N LEU A 144 -9.53 3.91 -4.72
CA LEU A 144 -8.81 5.04 -4.16
C LEU A 144 -7.46 4.60 -3.62
N THR A 145 -6.41 5.35 -3.95
CA THR A 145 -5.11 5.25 -3.28
C THR A 145 -5.12 6.08 -2.01
N HIS A 146 -5.15 5.44 -0.84
CA HIS A 146 -5.21 6.13 0.45
C HIS A 146 -3.97 7.02 0.67
N VAL A 147 -2.78 6.46 0.44
CA VAL A 147 -1.53 7.24 0.45
C VAL A 147 -0.81 6.99 -0.87
N ASP A 148 -0.61 8.04 -1.67
CA ASP A 148 0.11 7.89 -2.91
C ASP A 148 1.61 7.67 -2.69
N TYR A 149 2.21 6.85 -3.54
CA TYR A 149 3.60 6.45 -3.41
C TYR A 149 4.60 7.51 -3.89
N LYS A 150 4.14 8.55 -4.58
CA LYS A 150 5.00 9.55 -5.20
C LYS A 150 5.18 10.76 -4.29
N TYR A 151 4.10 11.33 -3.80
CA TYR A 151 4.09 12.57 -3.04
C TYR A 151 3.77 12.38 -1.55
N GLY A 152 3.25 11.21 -1.16
CA GLY A 152 2.82 10.92 0.19
C GLY A 152 1.57 11.69 0.61
N ASN A 153 0.70 12.06 -0.34
CA ASN A 153 -0.60 12.63 -0.03
C ASN A 153 -1.50 11.59 0.63
N VAL A 154 -2.16 12.00 1.67
CA VAL A 154 -3.23 11.23 2.31
C VAL A 154 -4.56 11.72 1.76
N ASN A 155 -5.26 10.84 1.06
CA ASN A 155 -6.60 11.09 0.54
C ASN A 155 -7.64 10.62 1.55
N ASP A 156 -8.67 11.42 1.79
CA ASP A 156 -9.78 11.04 2.68
C ASP A 156 -10.70 10.04 1.97
N PRO A 157 -10.86 8.80 2.49
CA PRO A 157 -11.72 7.82 1.86
C PRO A 157 -13.21 8.04 2.10
N LYS A 158 -13.59 8.75 3.18
CA LYS A 158 -14.98 8.85 3.61
C LYS A 158 -15.90 9.48 2.55
N PRO A 159 -15.62 10.67 1.98
CA PRO A 159 -16.50 11.24 0.97
C PRO A 159 -16.60 10.38 -0.28
N ILE A 160 -15.56 9.61 -0.62
CA ILE A 160 -15.59 8.69 -1.76
C ILE A 160 -16.44 7.47 -1.46
N GLY A 161 -16.37 6.94 -0.23
CA GLY A 161 -17.25 5.87 0.22
C GLY A 161 -18.72 6.28 0.20
N GLU A 162 -19.04 7.51 0.61
CA GLU A 162 -20.40 8.07 0.55
C GLU A 162 -20.90 8.15 -0.90
N ILE A 163 -20.07 8.58 -1.84
CA ILE A 163 -20.36 8.59 -3.29
C ILE A 163 -20.57 7.16 -3.79
N CYS A 164 -19.68 6.23 -3.48
CA CYS A 164 -19.80 4.84 -3.89
C CYS A 164 -21.07 4.20 -3.36
N LYS A 165 -21.45 4.47 -2.10
CA LYS A 165 -22.70 4.00 -1.50
C LYS A 165 -23.93 4.58 -2.21
N LYS A 166 -23.93 5.87 -2.55
CA LYS A 166 -24.98 6.55 -3.30
C LYS A 166 -25.25 5.86 -4.64
N PHE A 167 -24.19 5.52 -5.38
CA PHE A 167 -24.28 4.90 -6.70
C PHE A 167 -24.32 3.36 -6.68
N GLN A 168 -24.19 2.73 -5.53
CA GLN A 168 -24.11 1.26 -5.38
C GLN A 168 -22.96 0.65 -6.23
N VAL A 169 -21.81 1.29 -6.18
CA VAL A 169 -20.58 0.83 -6.84
C VAL A 169 -19.61 0.32 -5.78
N PRO A 170 -19.03 -0.88 -5.94
CA PRO A 170 -18.02 -1.41 -5.01
C PRO A 170 -16.83 -0.48 -4.84
N PHE A 171 -16.35 -0.32 -3.60
CA PHE A 171 -15.25 0.55 -3.25
C PHE A 171 -14.04 -0.22 -2.72
N LEU A 172 -12.89 -0.09 -3.39
CA LEU A 172 -11.59 -0.66 -2.98
C LEU A 172 -10.64 0.43 -2.50
N LEU A 173 -10.21 0.35 -1.26
CA LEU A 173 -9.16 1.18 -0.70
C LEU A 173 -7.78 0.51 -0.87
N ASN A 174 -6.89 1.14 -1.62
CA ASN A 174 -5.50 0.72 -1.68
C ASN A 174 -4.71 1.32 -0.50
N ALA A 175 -4.58 0.55 0.56
CA ALA A 175 -3.90 0.90 1.80
C ALA A 175 -2.45 0.36 1.87
N ALA A 176 -1.82 0.09 0.72
CA ALA A 176 -0.48 -0.52 0.68
C ALA A 176 0.63 0.33 1.34
N TYR A 177 0.45 1.66 1.43
CA TYR A 177 1.37 2.57 2.11
C TYR A 177 0.84 3.10 3.44
N SER A 178 -0.46 3.04 3.68
CA SER A 178 -1.09 3.49 4.92
C SER A 178 -1.26 2.37 5.95
N GLY A 179 -1.51 1.14 5.49
CA GLY A 179 -1.66 -0.01 6.40
C GLY A 179 -0.43 -0.21 7.28
N GLY A 180 -0.60 -0.12 8.59
CA GLY A 180 0.48 -0.19 9.58
C GLY A 180 1.23 1.13 9.82
N VAL A 181 0.83 2.23 9.19
CA VAL A 181 1.34 3.59 9.44
C VAL A 181 0.25 4.49 10.00
N LEU A 182 -0.91 4.49 9.37
CA LEU A 182 -2.06 5.31 9.72
C LEU A 182 -3.20 4.43 10.24
N PRO A 183 -4.08 4.95 11.09
CA PRO A 183 -5.34 4.29 11.40
C PRO A 183 -6.16 4.09 10.13
N ILE A 184 -6.88 2.96 10.05
CA ILE A 184 -7.79 2.64 8.97
C ILE A 184 -9.13 2.28 9.59
N SER A 185 -10.21 2.88 9.08
CA SER A 185 -11.59 2.61 9.51
C SER A 185 -12.45 2.31 8.29
N CYS A 186 -12.37 1.07 7.78
CA CYS A 186 -13.11 0.67 6.59
C CYS A 186 -14.62 0.82 6.78
N LYS A 187 -15.12 0.56 7.99
CA LYS A 187 -16.54 0.68 8.32
C LYS A 187 -17.03 2.13 8.26
N GLU A 188 -16.29 3.06 8.90
CA GLU A 188 -16.63 4.48 8.85
C GLU A 188 -16.59 5.02 7.42
N TRP A 189 -15.65 4.54 6.62
CA TRP A 189 -15.42 5.01 5.25
C TRP A 189 -16.21 4.23 4.20
N MET A 190 -17.08 3.31 4.62
CA MET A 190 -17.91 2.50 3.72
C MET A 190 -17.11 1.76 2.65
N VAL A 191 -15.94 1.23 3.04
CA VAL A 191 -15.03 0.47 2.17
C VAL A 191 -15.51 -0.97 2.06
N ASP A 192 -15.70 -1.46 0.84
CA ASP A 192 -16.06 -2.86 0.58
C ASP A 192 -14.84 -3.77 0.54
N PHE A 193 -13.72 -3.25 0.03
CA PHE A 193 -12.46 -3.98 -0.08
C PHE A 193 -11.28 -3.12 0.36
N VAL A 194 -10.33 -3.68 1.08
CA VAL A 194 -9.07 -3.01 1.42
C VAL A 194 -7.87 -3.90 1.07
N ALA A 195 -6.90 -3.33 0.35
CA ALA A 195 -5.67 -4.02 -0.02
C ALA A 195 -4.49 -3.47 0.76
N CYS A 196 -3.91 -4.28 1.66
CA CYS A 196 -2.75 -3.91 2.47
C CYS A 196 -1.48 -4.67 2.04
N SER A 197 -0.32 -4.11 2.35
CA SER A 197 0.99 -4.72 2.09
C SER A 197 1.68 -5.08 3.40
N GLY A 198 1.73 -6.37 3.72
CA GLY A 198 2.35 -6.86 4.95
C GLY A 198 3.86 -6.62 5.02
N HIS A 199 4.57 -6.77 3.89
CA HIS A 199 6.01 -6.58 3.80
C HIS A 199 6.49 -5.11 3.70
N LYS A 200 5.57 -4.15 3.70
CA LYS A 200 5.88 -2.73 3.83
C LYS A 200 5.81 -2.32 5.30
N SER A 201 4.90 -1.45 5.63
CA SER A 201 4.81 -0.85 6.97
C SER A 201 4.32 -1.81 8.06
N MET A 202 3.78 -2.97 7.70
CA MET A 202 3.42 -4.00 8.68
C MET A 202 4.59 -4.90 9.08
N SER A 203 5.79 -4.68 8.52
CA SER A 203 7.04 -5.30 8.95
C SER A 203 7.09 -6.84 8.83
N ALA A 204 6.36 -7.42 7.89
CA ALA A 204 6.48 -8.82 7.54
C ALA A 204 7.65 -9.08 6.57
N SER A 205 8.15 -10.30 6.53
CA SER A 205 9.13 -10.76 5.55
C SER A 205 8.49 -11.02 4.20
N GLY A 206 9.29 -10.99 3.13
CA GLY A 206 8.92 -11.39 1.77
C GLY A 206 7.67 -10.73 1.23
N PRO A 207 7.22 -11.04 0.03
CA PRO A 207 5.94 -10.52 -0.41
C PRO A 207 4.80 -11.22 0.33
N ILE A 208 3.99 -10.41 1.00
CA ILE A 208 2.69 -10.79 1.56
C ILE A 208 1.77 -9.58 1.51
N GLY A 209 0.52 -9.80 1.18
CA GLY A 209 -0.56 -8.84 1.23
C GLY A 209 -1.71 -9.35 2.09
N LEU A 210 -2.65 -8.45 2.31
CA LEU A 210 -3.93 -8.75 2.95
C LEU A 210 -5.03 -8.17 2.08
N LEU A 211 -6.09 -8.94 1.90
CA LEU A 211 -7.36 -8.50 1.34
C LEU A 211 -8.38 -8.51 2.47
N GLY A 212 -8.82 -7.31 2.89
CA GLY A 212 -10.01 -7.16 3.71
C GLY A 212 -11.23 -6.98 2.83
N PHE A 213 -12.40 -7.51 3.27
CA PHE A 213 -13.64 -7.41 2.50
C PHE A 213 -14.87 -7.45 3.40
N SER A 214 -15.93 -6.76 2.97
CA SER A 214 -17.21 -6.72 3.66
C SER A 214 -17.95 -8.05 3.54
N SER A 215 -18.85 -8.33 4.49
CA SER A 215 -19.68 -9.56 4.51
C SER A 215 -20.55 -9.70 3.28
N GLU A 216 -20.91 -8.61 2.60
CA GLU A 216 -21.65 -8.61 1.35
C GLU A 216 -20.95 -9.44 0.27
N PHE A 217 -19.60 -9.37 0.20
CA PHE A 217 -18.80 -10.07 -0.80
C PHE A 217 -18.22 -11.41 -0.31
N TYR A 218 -18.57 -11.86 0.89
CA TYR A 218 -18.00 -13.08 1.47
C TYR A 218 -18.15 -14.31 0.54
N LYS A 219 -19.37 -14.54 0.03
CA LYS A 219 -19.65 -15.69 -0.86
C LYS A 219 -18.91 -15.61 -2.21
N ASP A 220 -18.62 -14.41 -2.67
CA ASP A 220 -17.90 -14.19 -3.92
C ASP A 220 -16.40 -14.41 -3.71
N VAL A 221 -15.82 -13.84 -2.66
CA VAL A 221 -14.39 -13.94 -2.32
C VAL A 221 -14.02 -15.37 -1.91
N MET A 222 -14.82 -15.97 -1.01
CA MET A 222 -14.59 -17.31 -0.46
C MET A 222 -15.31 -18.41 -1.27
N LYS A 223 -15.58 -18.16 -2.55
CA LYS A 223 -16.25 -19.10 -3.44
C LYS A 223 -15.47 -20.40 -3.55
N HIS A 224 -16.13 -21.52 -3.23
CA HIS A 224 -15.57 -22.85 -3.32
C HIS A 224 -15.69 -23.44 -4.72
N SER A 225 -14.80 -24.41 -5.01
CA SER A 225 -14.82 -25.18 -6.26
C SER A 225 -16.12 -25.98 -6.37
N SER A 226 -16.66 -26.04 -7.58
CA SER A 226 -17.81 -26.90 -7.95
C SER A 226 -17.37 -28.19 -8.65
N ILE A 227 -16.06 -28.47 -8.77
CA ILE A 227 -15.54 -29.65 -9.46
C ILE A 227 -15.96 -30.91 -8.70
N LYS A 228 -16.78 -31.73 -9.38
CA LYS A 228 -17.21 -33.08 -8.95
C LYS A 228 -16.67 -34.10 -9.92
N GLY A 229 -16.43 -35.31 -9.47
CA GLY A 229 -15.79 -36.41 -10.19
C GLY A 229 -16.50 -36.97 -11.43
N ASN A 230 -17.31 -36.18 -12.16
CA ASN A 230 -17.99 -36.65 -13.37
C ASN A 230 -17.10 -36.61 -14.62
N LEU A 231 -16.20 -35.58 -14.71
CA LEU A 231 -15.25 -35.42 -15.81
C LEU A 231 -13.79 -35.60 -15.37
N THR A 232 -13.57 -35.83 -14.09
CA THR A 232 -12.27 -35.98 -13.45
C THR A 232 -12.37 -36.95 -12.26
N SER A 233 -11.30 -37.66 -11.94
CA SER A 233 -11.21 -38.48 -10.74
C SER A 233 -11.19 -37.68 -9.42
N LYS A 234 -11.19 -36.37 -9.51
CA LYS A 234 -11.06 -35.47 -8.37
C LYS A 234 -12.39 -34.81 -8.03
N SER A 235 -12.58 -34.52 -6.73
CA SER A 235 -13.72 -33.74 -6.22
C SER A 235 -13.21 -32.72 -5.22
N PHE A 236 -13.51 -31.45 -5.46
CA PHE A 236 -13.05 -30.31 -4.66
C PHE A 236 -14.22 -29.53 -4.06
N THR A 237 -15.45 -30.03 -4.23
CA THR A 237 -16.68 -29.36 -3.74
C THR A 237 -16.58 -29.08 -2.26
N ASN A 238 -16.80 -27.82 -1.87
CA ASN A 238 -16.78 -27.33 -0.49
C ASN A 238 -15.43 -27.48 0.25
N LYS A 239 -14.34 -27.72 -0.46
CA LYS A 239 -13.02 -27.91 0.15
C LYS A 239 -11.98 -26.85 -0.26
N ILE A 240 -12.12 -26.27 -1.43
CA ILE A 240 -11.08 -25.42 -2.03
C ILE A 240 -11.69 -24.14 -2.55
N CYS A 241 -11.20 -23.01 -2.07
CA CYS A 241 -11.57 -21.69 -2.58
C CYS A 241 -10.90 -21.43 -3.92
N ILE A 242 -11.69 -21.10 -4.95
CA ILE A 242 -11.18 -20.98 -6.32
C ILE A 242 -10.29 -19.77 -6.56
N PHE A 243 -10.46 -18.69 -5.79
CA PHE A 243 -9.69 -17.48 -5.94
C PHE A 243 -8.46 -17.43 -5.03
N MET A 244 -8.57 -18.03 -3.85
CA MET A 244 -7.47 -18.05 -2.88
C MET A 244 -6.49 -19.20 -3.13
N GLY A 245 -6.89 -20.19 -3.91
CA GLY A 245 -6.12 -21.40 -4.15
C GLY A 245 -5.99 -22.29 -2.91
N CYS A 246 -5.48 -23.49 -3.09
CA CYS A 246 -5.16 -24.40 -2.00
C CYS A 246 -4.01 -25.35 -2.42
N PRO A 247 -3.08 -25.63 -1.55
CA PRO A 247 -2.77 -25.01 -0.27
C PRO A 247 -2.12 -23.68 -0.52
N PRO A 248 -2.51 -22.69 0.21
CA PRO A 248 -2.04 -21.50 -0.12
C PRO A 248 -0.84 -21.22 0.54
N VAL A 249 -0.34 -20.96 1.18
CA VAL A 249 -0.09 -19.60 1.51
C VAL A 249 1.22 -19.55 2.28
N TYR A 250 2.04 -18.72 1.88
CA TYR A 250 3.22 -18.06 2.40
C TYR A 250 3.39 -18.19 3.93
N GLY A 251 3.68 -19.38 4.44
CA GLY A 251 3.75 -19.66 5.87
C GLY A 251 4.70 -18.72 6.60
N ALA A 252 5.97 -18.65 6.17
CA ALA A 252 6.96 -17.81 6.82
C ALA A 252 6.60 -16.30 6.76
N PRO A 253 6.19 -15.69 5.64
CA PRO A 253 5.71 -14.31 5.62
C PRO A 253 4.52 -14.05 6.53
N LEU A 254 3.55 -14.95 6.59
CA LEU A 254 2.37 -14.80 7.45
C LEU A 254 2.74 -14.85 8.93
N ILE A 255 3.58 -15.78 9.34
CA ILE A 255 4.06 -15.86 10.73
C ILE A 255 4.85 -14.61 11.14
N THR A 256 5.67 -14.08 10.24
CA THR A 256 6.37 -12.82 10.54
C THR A 256 5.40 -11.64 10.66
N LEU A 257 4.31 -11.63 9.89
CA LEU A 257 3.24 -10.65 10.01
C LEU A 257 2.51 -10.78 11.36
N MET A 258 2.16 -12.00 11.76
CA MET A 258 1.56 -12.28 13.07
C MET A 258 2.47 -11.80 14.19
N ALA A 259 3.75 -12.11 14.14
CA ALA A 259 4.74 -11.70 15.15
C ALA A 259 4.94 -10.18 15.21
N SER A 260 4.84 -9.47 14.09
CA SER A 260 4.96 -8.00 14.05
C SER A 260 3.69 -7.27 14.46
N PHE A 261 2.53 -7.92 14.40
CA PHE A 261 1.22 -7.27 14.52
C PHE A 261 1.02 -6.47 15.82
N PRO A 262 1.40 -6.94 17.02
CA PRO A 262 1.28 -6.12 18.22
C PRO A 262 2.05 -4.79 18.14
N SER A 263 3.22 -4.80 17.51
CA SER A 263 4.02 -3.60 17.25
C SER A 263 3.35 -2.69 16.22
N VAL A 264 2.71 -3.26 15.19
CA VAL A 264 1.94 -2.52 14.18
C VAL A 264 0.76 -1.80 14.81
N VAL A 265 -0.06 -2.48 15.61
CA VAL A 265 -1.19 -1.88 16.34
C VAL A 265 -0.72 -0.71 17.20
N LYS A 266 0.37 -0.88 17.94
CA LYS A 266 0.92 0.19 18.78
C LYS A 266 1.41 1.40 17.98
N ARG A 267 1.98 1.18 16.79
CA ARG A 267 2.53 2.26 15.93
C ARG A 267 1.45 3.12 15.28
N THR A 268 0.28 2.56 15.00
CA THR A 268 -0.83 3.29 14.37
C THR A 268 -1.66 4.11 15.35
N GLN A 269 -1.37 4.05 16.65
CA GLN A 269 -2.02 4.92 17.62
C GLN A 269 -1.70 6.40 17.35
N LYS A 270 -2.69 7.27 17.47
CA LYS A 270 -2.61 8.72 17.17
C LYS A 270 -1.31 9.37 17.68
N LYS A 271 -0.97 9.18 18.95
CA LYS A 271 0.25 9.74 19.56
C LYS A 271 1.53 9.30 18.82
N ARG A 272 1.58 8.06 18.32
CA ARG A 272 2.75 7.53 17.61
C ARG A 272 2.83 8.07 16.18
N VAL A 273 1.70 8.22 15.53
CA VAL A 273 1.63 8.88 14.22
C VAL A 273 2.11 10.32 14.32
N GLU A 274 1.65 11.07 15.33
CA GLU A 274 2.11 12.43 15.58
C GLU A 274 3.63 12.51 15.81
N GLU A 275 4.23 11.55 16.53
CA GLU A 275 5.69 11.48 16.71
C GLU A 275 6.44 11.22 15.38
N GLU A 276 5.92 10.39 14.49
CA GLU A 276 6.51 10.19 13.17
C GLU A 276 6.40 11.46 12.30
N LEU A 277 5.28 12.20 12.39
CA LEU A 277 5.11 13.47 11.68
C LEU A 277 6.04 14.57 12.18
N LYS A 278 6.37 14.60 13.47
CA LYS A 278 7.40 15.54 14.01
C LYS A 278 8.75 15.33 13.32
N LYS A 279 9.13 14.09 12.99
CA LYS A 279 10.38 13.78 12.28
C LYS A 279 10.37 14.34 10.85
N VAL A 280 9.26 14.20 10.15
CA VAL A 280 9.07 14.79 8.82
C VAL A 280 9.22 16.31 8.89
N ASN A 281 8.47 16.94 9.79
CA ASN A 281 8.47 18.39 9.93
C ASN A 281 9.88 18.92 10.29
N TYR A 282 10.60 18.21 11.17
CA TYR A 282 12.00 18.55 11.50
C TYR A 282 12.92 18.64 10.27
N VAL A 283 12.78 17.70 9.32
CA VAL A 283 13.54 17.71 8.07
C VAL A 283 13.09 18.89 7.21
N LEU A 284 11.77 19.01 6.97
CA LEU A 284 11.20 20.01 6.07
C LEU A 284 11.49 21.43 6.52
N GLU A 285 11.35 21.75 7.79
CA GLU A 285 11.67 23.08 8.36
C GLU A 285 13.12 23.49 8.09
N ARG A 286 14.06 22.53 8.08
CA ARG A 286 15.49 22.80 7.89
C ARG A 286 15.92 22.93 6.44
N ILE A 287 15.16 22.34 5.53
CA ILE A 287 15.49 22.37 4.09
C ILE A 287 14.58 23.31 3.30
N ASN A 288 13.51 23.81 3.89
CA ASN A 288 12.52 24.65 3.21
C ASN A 288 13.08 26.01 2.71
N HIS A 289 14.17 26.48 3.30
CA HIS A 289 14.82 27.73 2.90
C HIS A 289 15.89 27.54 1.82
N ILE A 290 16.21 26.30 1.46
CA ILE A 290 17.19 26.03 0.41
C ILE A 290 16.60 26.47 -0.93
N LYS A 291 17.28 27.40 -1.58
CA LYS A 291 16.83 27.93 -2.87
C LYS A 291 16.69 26.82 -3.92
N GLY A 292 15.57 26.82 -4.60
CA GLY A 292 15.27 25.83 -5.62
C GLY A 292 14.81 24.47 -5.08
N PHE A 293 14.47 24.36 -3.78
CA PHE A 293 13.75 23.20 -3.25
C PHE A 293 12.27 23.52 -3.11
N GLU A 294 11.43 22.60 -3.52
CA GLU A 294 9.98 22.75 -3.44
C GLU A 294 9.37 21.45 -2.95
N ILE A 295 8.57 21.53 -1.88
CA ILE A 295 7.86 20.37 -1.34
C ILE A 295 6.70 20.02 -2.26
N LEU A 296 6.73 18.82 -2.82
CA LEU A 296 5.65 18.30 -3.66
C LEU A 296 4.60 17.57 -2.81
N GLY A 297 3.34 17.76 -3.21
CA GLY A 297 2.18 17.21 -2.53
C GLY A 297 1.59 18.15 -1.47
N LYS A 298 0.42 17.76 -0.98
CA LYS A 298 -0.37 18.51 -0.02
C LYS A 298 0.40 18.82 1.27
N GLN A 299 0.20 20.01 1.81
CA GLN A 299 0.75 20.47 3.09
C GLN A 299 -0.39 20.76 4.09
N PRO A 300 -0.18 20.57 5.41
CA PRO A 300 0.97 19.90 6.03
C PRO A 300 1.03 18.40 5.66
N LYS A 301 2.22 17.79 5.75
CA LYS A 301 2.36 16.35 5.53
C LYS A 301 1.65 15.56 6.63
N LEU A 302 0.82 14.61 6.21
CA LEU A 302 0.10 13.68 7.10
C LEU A 302 0.64 12.25 7.03
N HIS A 303 1.73 12.04 6.28
CA HIS A 303 2.43 10.77 6.14
C HIS A 303 3.95 10.99 6.10
N PRO A 304 4.76 10.06 6.61
CA PRO A 304 6.23 10.17 6.63
C PRO A 304 6.92 10.18 5.26
N LEU A 305 6.21 9.93 4.17
CA LEU A 305 6.73 9.96 2.80
C LEU A 305 6.71 11.39 2.27
N VAL A 306 7.84 11.83 1.73
CA VAL A 306 8.03 13.15 1.13
C VAL A 306 8.67 13.02 -0.24
N ASN A 307 8.27 13.88 -1.15
CA ASN A 307 8.98 14.14 -2.40
C ASN A 307 9.25 15.64 -2.54
N LEU A 308 10.46 15.98 -2.90
CA LEU A 308 10.89 17.34 -3.16
C LEU A 308 11.26 17.46 -4.64
N ASN A 309 10.85 18.55 -5.26
CA ASN A 309 11.45 18.99 -6.50
C ASN A 309 12.78 19.71 -6.16
N THR A 310 13.87 19.33 -6.79
CA THR A 310 15.23 19.79 -6.44
C THR A 310 16.00 20.26 -7.71
N PRO A 311 15.52 21.31 -8.40
CA PRO A 311 16.16 21.79 -9.63
C PRO A 311 17.62 22.19 -9.44
N ALA A 312 18.01 22.70 -8.28
CA ALA A 312 19.41 23.03 -7.98
C ALA A 312 20.34 21.79 -8.07
N PHE A 313 19.88 20.62 -7.65
CA PHE A 313 20.65 19.39 -7.86
C PHE A 313 20.69 18.94 -9.33
N LYS A 314 19.71 19.33 -10.14
CA LYS A 314 19.75 19.10 -11.59
C LYS A 314 20.88 19.92 -12.22
N GLU A 315 21.01 21.19 -11.88
CA GLU A 315 22.06 22.07 -12.36
C GLU A 315 23.45 21.51 -12.01
N VAL A 316 23.64 21.03 -10.79
CA VAL A 316 24.88 20.33 -10.39
C VAL A 316 25.09 19.10 -11.27
N ALA A 317 24.07 18.29 -11.51
CA ALA A 317 24.18 17.06 -12.31
C ALA A 317 24.59 17.33 -13.77
N GLU A 318 24.24 18.47 -14.35
CA GLU A 318 24.60 18.83 -15.72
C GLU A 318 26.10 19.05 -15.88
N SER A 319 26.78 19.57 -14.87
CA SER A 319 28.23 19.83 -14.88
C SER A 319 29.09 18.75 -14.19
N HIS A 320 28.47 17.89 -13.39
CA HIS A 320 29.17 16.89 -12.59
C HIS A 320 29.60 15.66 -13.42
N PRO A 321 30.83 15.12 -13.27
CA PRO A 321 31.31 13.95 -14.01
C PRO A 321 30.41 12.72 -13.89
N ARG A 322 29.74 12.53 -12.74
CA ARG A 322 28.78 11.45 -12.47
C ARG A 322 27.35 11.78 -12.91
N ARG A 323 27.11 12.97 -13.46
CA ARG A 323 25.79 13.45 -13.85
C ARG A 323 24.76 13.21 -12.74
N GLY A 324 23.55 12.76 -13.06
CA GLY A 324 22.48 12.49 -12.09
C GLY A 324 22.80 11.42 -11.02
N PHE A 325 23.90 10.68 -11.15
CA PHE A 325 24.33 9.71 -10.13
C PHE A 325 25.05 10.34 -8.95
N PHE A 326 25.49 11.60 -9.07
CA PHE A 326 26.28 12.28 -8.04
C PHE A 326 25.55 12.29 -6.69
N LEU A 327 24.28 12.63 -6.68
CA LEU A 327 23.50 12.77 -5.44
C LEU A 327 23.43 11.45 -4.66
N ARG A 328 23.25 10.34 -5.35
CA ARG A 328 23.29 9.01 -4.74
C ARG A 328 24.67 8.71 -4.12
N GLU A 329 25.75 9.03 -4.81
CA GLU A 329 27.11 8.79 -4.31
C GLU A 329 27.43 9.70 -3.11
N GLU A 330 27.01 10.98 -3.14
CA GLU A 330 27.15 11.90 -2.01
C GLU A 330 26.42 11.38 -0.74
N PHE A 331 25.22 10.85 -0.89
CA PHE A 331 24.51 10.22 0.24
C PHE A 331 25.20 8.95 0.72
N LYS A 332 25.68 8.11 -0.21
CA LYS A 332 26.37 6.86 0.10
C LYS A 332 27.66 7.09 0.88
N GLU A 333 28.47 8.09 0.49
CA GLU A 333 29.69 8.51 1.21
C GLU A 333 29.38 8.93 2.66
N ARG A 334 28.16 9.42 2.92
CA ARG A 334 27.66 9.77 4.26
C ARG A 334 26.92 8.63 4.95
N GLY A 335 27.04 7.39 4.47
CA GLY A 335 26.40 6.21 5.05
C GLY A 335 24.87 6.14 4.84
N ILE A 336 24.33 6.93 3.91
CA ILE A 336 22.89 6.95 3.60
C ILE A 336 22.65 6.22 2.28
N ILE A 337 21.79 5.20 2.34
CA ILE A 337 21.42 4.36 1.19
C ILE A 337 19.92 4.46 0.88
N GLY A 338 19.51 3.98 -0.30
CA GLY A 338 18.11 3.94 -0.71
C GLY A 338 17.71 5.04 -1.70
N MET A 339 18.66 5.90 -2.10
CA MET A 339 18.45 6.84 -3.21
C MET A 339 18.35 6.11 -4.54
N LEU A 340 17.40 6.52 -5.37
CA LEU A 340 17.30 6.04 -6.75
C LEU A 340 18.48 6.52 -7.58
N PRO A 341 19.13 5.63 -8.35
CA PRO A 341 20.27 6.01 -9.16
C PRO A 341 19.87 6.93 -10.33
N GLY A 342 20.68 7.91 -10.64
CA GLY A 342 20.51 8.78 -11.80
C GLY A 342 19.43 9.87 -11.65
N ILE A 343 18.75 9.94 -10.51
CA ILE A 343 17.72 10.95 -10.24
C ILE A 343 18.27 12.00 -9.29
N SER A 344 18.31 13.25 -9.75
CA SER A 344 18.71 14.43 -8.95
C SER A 344 17.68 15.57 -9.03
N THR A 345 16.71 15.46 -9.92
CA THR A 345 15.62 16.45 -10.06
C THR A 345 14.55 16.33 -8.98
N GLU A 346 14.47 15.18 -8.34
CA GLU A 346 13.55 14.88 -7.24
C GLU A 346 14.30 14.17 -6.12
N LEU A 347 14.07 14.58 -4.88
CA LEU A 347 14.55 13.90 -3.68
C LEU A 347 13.36 13.31 -2.94
N LYS A 348 13.19 11.99 -3.07
CA LYS A 348 12.14 11.25 -2.38
C LYS A 348 12.71 10.50 -1.19
N PHE A 349 12.11 10.67 -0.02
CA PHE A 349 12.50 9.96 1.21
C PHE A 349 11.30 9.60 2.07
N ASN A 350 11.51 8.69 3.02
CA ASN A 350 10.52 8.27 3.99
C ASN A 350 11.17 8.18 5.37
N THR A 351 10.69 8.96 6.32
CA THR A 351 11.22 9.03 7.68
C THR A 351 10.67 7.95 8.61
N TYR A 352 9.70 7.15 8.15
CA TYR A 352 9.03 6.13 8.95
C TYR A 352 10.01 5.13 9.57
N GLN A 353 9.91 4.95 10.88
CA GLN A 353 10.78 4.08 11.69
C GLN A 353 12.27 4.49 11.76
N LEU A 354 12.65 5.64 11.26
CA LEU A 354 13.98 6.17 11.54
C LEU A 354 14.06 6.71 12.98
N SER A 355 15.18 6.51 13.63
CA SER A 355 15.46 7.12 14.94
C SER A 355 15.72 8.63 14.78
N TRP A 356 15.60 9.41 15.86
CA TRP A 356 15.95 10.82 15.84
C TRP A 356 17.41 11.08 15.45
N SER A 357 18.33 10.19 15.84
CA SER A 357 19.73 10.27 15.41
C SER A 357 19.87 10.13 13.89
N GLN A 358 19.17 9.16 13.29
CA GLN A 358 19.15 8.96 11.85
C GLN A 358 18.50 10.14 11.09
N ILE A 359 17.42 10.71 11.65
CA ILE A 359 16.77 11.91 11.07
C ILE A 359 17.71 13.11 11.07
N LYS A 360 18.37 13.38 12.21
CA LYS A 360 19.36 14.47 12.31
C LYS A 360 20.53 14.27 11.34
N HIS A 361 21.06 13.04 11.27
CA HIS A 361 22.13 12.69 10.35
C HIS A 361 21.72 12.90 8.88
N PHE A 362 20.53 12.43 8.50
CA PHE A 362 19.99 12.63 7.15
C PHE A 362 19.84 14.12 6.81
N THR A 363 19.30 14.91 7.72
CA THR A 363 19.15 16.37 7.54
C THR A 363 20.50 17.05 7.37
N SER A 364 21.47 16.75 8.24
CA SER A 364 22.82 17.29 8.14
C SER A 364 23.51 16.88 6.86
N ALA A 365 23.27 15.68 6.35
CA ALA A 365 23.82 15.23 5.09
C ALA A 365 23.27 16.04 3.90
N ILE A 366 21.95 16.32 3.88
CA ILE A 366 21.36 17.20 2.83
C ILE A 366 22.04 18.57 2.85
N LEU A 367 22.11 19.21 4.02
CA LEU A 367 22.71 20.54 4.17
C LEU A 367 24.18 20.54 3.74
N SER A 368 24.97 19.55 4.20
CA SER A 368 26.38 19.40 3.80
C SER A 368 26.58 19.19 2.29
N ILE A 369 25.64 18.51 1.62
CA ILE A 369 25.69 18.39 0.15
C ILE A 369 25.38 19.73 -0.49
N CYS A 370 24.38 20.45 0.00
CA CYS A 370 24.04 21.79 -0.50
C CYS A 370 25.23 22.75 -0.35
N ASP A 371 25.89 22.76 0.82
CA ASP A 371 27.06 23.59 1.09
C ASP A 371 28.22 23.24 0.12
N LYS A 372 28.49 21.95 -0.09
CA LYS A 372 29.57 21.47 -1.01
C LYS A 372 29.38 21.97 -2.43
N TYR A 373 28.15 22.13 -2.88
CA TYR A 373 27.79 22.55 -4.24
C TYR A 373 27.28 23.99 -4.32
N ASN A 374 27.46 24.80 -3.26
CA ASN A 374 27.03 26.20 -3.17
C ASN A 374 25.54 26.42 -3.48
N ILE A 375 24.71 25.50 -3.05
CA ILE A 375 23.24 25.58 -3.11
C ILE A 375 22.77 26.24 -1.81
N THR A 376 22.45 27.54 -1.86
CA THR A 376 22.05 28.34 -0.69
C THR A 376 20.60 28.82 -0.80
#